data_9a30f908009aaf6a9d4edb6cddd0f97d
#
_entry.id   9a30f908009aaf6a9d4edb6cddd0f97d
#
_cell.length_a   1.000
_cell.length_b   1.000
_cell.length_c   1.000
_cell.angle_alpha   90.00
_cell.angle_beta   90.00
_cell.angle_gamma   90.00
#
_symmetry.space_group_name_H-M   'P 1'
#
loop_
_entity.id
_entity.type
_entity.pdbx_description
1 polymer ?
#
loop_
_entity_poly.entity_id
_entity_poly.type
_entity_poly.pdbx_seq_one_letter_code
_entity_poly.pdbx_strand_id
1 'polypeptide(L)'
;MSEHAESMRTIWYETEGDKVCIIDQTQLPHALQIITLETLADACRAITDMQVRGAPLIGITAAFGVYLSLKQNPQSLLSACQQLAATRPTAINLQWALTQIQQELQALDTADQIGSALSLARQLLADDAGACSAIGDNGLQILKALLKQKQQSQPSEQSGENACLNILTHCNA
;
A
#
# COMPACT_ATOMS: atom_id res chain seq x y z
N MET A 1 -5.28 -14.81 22.97
CA MET A 1 -5.68 -14.11 21.70
C MET A 1 -4.58 -13.11 21.44
N SER A 2 -3.79 -13.37 20.41
CA SER A 2 -2.46 -12.86 20.19
C SER A 2 -2.41 -11.38 19.83
N GLU A 3 -1.39 -10.69 20.33
CA GLU A 3 -0.97 -9.31 20.04
C GLU A 3 -0.70 -9.01 18.54
N HIS A 4 -0.97 -9.93 17.63
CA HIS A 4 -0.77 -9.78 16.19
C HIS A 4 -1.97 -9.22 15.42
N ALA A 5 -3.03 -8.78 16.10
CA ALA A 5 -4.17 -8.10 15.44
C ALA A 5 -3.90 -6.61 15.15
N GLU A 6 -2.79 -6.05 15.61
CA GLU A 6 -2.39 -4.67 15.30
C GLU A 6 -1.79 -4.60 13.89
N SER A 7 -2.64 -4.21 12.96
CA SER A 7 -2.35 -3.81 11.57
C SER A 7 -1.60 -4.85 10.72
N MET A 8 -2.30 -5.90 10.28
CA MET A 8 -1.81 -6.71 9.15
C MET A 8 -1.67 -5.80 7.92
N ARG A 9 -0.43 -5.51 7.52
CA ARG A 9 -0.12 -4.75 6.31
C ARG A 9 0.08 -5.68 5.14
N THR A 10 -0.27 -5.24 3.95
CA THR A 10 -0.08 -6.04 2.72
C THR A 10 1.34 -5.98 2.18
N ILE A 11 2.12 -5.00 2.60
CA ILE A 11 3.56 -4.88 2.37
C ILE A 11 4.22 -4.27 3.61
N TRP A 12 5.41 -4.73 3.97
CA TRP A 12 6.21 -4.14 5.05
C TRP A 12 7.71 -4.39 4.85
N TYR A 13 8.50 -3.62 5.57
CA TYR A 13 9.95 -3.78 5.65
C TYR A 13 10.35 -4.28 7.03
N GLU A 14 11.08 -5.41 7.06
CA GLU A 14 11.67 -5.97 8.26
C GLU A 14 13.10 -5.45 8.44
N THR A 15 13.33 -4.69 9.50
CA THR A 15 14.64 -4.09 9.78
C THR A 15 15.71 -5.13 10.13
N GLU A 16 15.34 -6.16 10.91
CA GLU A 16 16.28 -7.20 11.39
C GLU A 16 16.85 -8.07 10.28
N GLY A 17 16.15 -8.20 9.16
CA GLY A 17 16.60 -9.01 8.03
C GLY A 17 16.84 -8.22 6.77
N ASP A 18 16.66 -6.90 6.80
CA ASP A 18 16.68 -6.03 5.62
C ASP A 18 15.83 -6.58 4.47
N LYS A 19 14.57 -6.96 4.80
CA LYS A 19 13.66 -7.68 3.90
C LYS A 19 12.43 -6.84 3.59
N VAL A 20 11.99 -6.93 2.35
CA VAL A 20 10.67 -6.44 1.92
C VAL A 20 9.74 -7.63 1.81
N CYS A 21 8.67 -7.64 2.59
CA CYS A 21 7.70 -8.73 2.62
C CYS A 21 6.35 -8.26 2.09
N ILE A 22 5.65 -9.13 1.37
CA ILE A 22 4.29 -8.92 0.88
C ILE A 22 3.39 -10.09 1.27
N ILE A 23 2.09 -9.82 1.36
CA ILE A 23 1.07 -10.87 1.32
C ILE A 23 0.76 -11.16 -0.14
N ASP A 24 0.89 -12.43 -0.55
CA ASP A 24 0.43 -12.86 -1.87
C ASP A 24 -1.09 -12.86 -1.94
N GLN A 25 -1.66 -11.79 -2.50
CA GLN A 25 -3.11 -11.62 -2.59
C GLN A 25 -3.77 -12.56 -3.60
N THR A 26 -3.00 -13.26 -4.44
CA THR A 26 -3.54 -14.27 -5.36
C THR A 26 -4.02 -15.51 -4.64
N GLN A 27 -3.51 -15.76 -3.44
CA GLN A 27 -3.87 -16.92 -2.61
C GLN A 27 -5.06 -16.65 -1.68
N LEU A 28 -5.44 -15.38 -1.50
CA LEU A 28 -6.56 -15.02 -0.64
C LEU A 28 -7.91 -15.34 -1.31
N PRO A 29 -8.93 -15.74 -0.56
CA PRO A 29 -8.98 -15.91 0.89
C PRO A 29 -8.55 -17.32 1.38
N HIS A 30 -8.09 -18.18 0.49
CA HIS A 30 -7.88 -19.60 0.77
C HIS A 30 -6.63 -19.87 1.60
N ALA A 31 -5.58 -19.07 1.40
CA ALA A 31 -4.33 -19.17 2.15
C ALA A 31 -3.71 -17.79 2.39
N LEU A 32 -3.14 -17.60 3.58
CA LEU A 32 -2.28 -16.45 3.89
C LEU A 32 -0.84 -16.85 3.60
N GLN A 33 -0.31 -16.37 2.48
CA GLN A 33 1.07 -16.61 2.08
C GLN A 33 1.87 -15.31 2.10
N ILE A 34 3.01 -15.32 2.80
CA ILE A 34 3.95 -14.22 2.84
C ILE A 34 5.11 -14.53 1.90
N ILE A 35 5.47 -13.57 1.05
CA ILE A 35 6.58 -13.66 0.10
C ILE A 35 7.58 -12.56 0.44
N THR A 36 8.87 -12.91 0.43
CA THR A 36 9.96 -11.94 0.52
C THR A 36 10.38 -11.52 -0.89
N LEU A 37 10.46 -10.21 -1.12
CA LEU A 37 11.02 -9.63 -2.34
C LEU A 37 12.51 -9.35 -2.08
N GLU A 38 13.38 -9.95 -2.86
CA GLU A 38 14.84 -9.81 -2.70
C GLU A 38 15.48 -9.00 -3.83
N THR A 39 14.80 -8.93 -4.97
CA THR A 39 15.32 -8.33 -6.20
C THR A 39 14.29 -7.40 -6.86
N LEU A 40 14.78 -6.57 -7.79
CA LEU A 40 13.92 -5.81 -8.71
C LEU A 40 12.98 -6.74 -9.48
N ALA A 41 13.47 -7.90 -9.92
CA ALA A 41 12.67 -8.86 -10.68
C ALA A 41 11.50 -9.42 -9.86
N ASP A 42 11.70 -9.62 -8.55
CA ASP A 42 10.62 -10.06 -7.66
C ASP A 42 9.54 -8.98 -7.50
N ALA A 43 9.94 -7.72 -7.35
CA ALA A 43 9.00 -6.60 -7.30
C ALA A 43 8.22 -6.46 -8.62
N CYS A 44 8.90 -6.56 -9.77
CA CYS A 44 8.24 -6.57 -11.08
C CYS A 44 7.24 -7.70 -11.20
N ARG A 45 7.61 -8.91 -10.80
CA ARG A 45 6.75 -10.10 -10.81
C ARG A 45 5.54 -9.90 -9.91
N ALA A 46 5.75 -9.43 -8.68
CA ALA A 46 4.66 -9.19 -7.73
C ALA A 46 3.59 -8.24 -8.30
N ILE A 47 4.00 -7.22 -9.06
CA ILE A 47 3.08 -6.28 -9.72
C ILE A 47 2.42 -6.91 -10.94
N THR A 48 3.19 -7.58 -11.81
CA THR A 48 2.68 -8.17 -13.06
C THR A 48 1.70 -9.30 -12.80
N ASP A 49 2.04 -10.20 -11.88
CA ASP A 49 1.23 -11.39 -11.55
C ASP A 49 0.12 -11.08 -10.54
N MET A 50 -0.06 -9.79 -10.21
CA MET A 50 -1.07 -9.33 -9.25
C MET A 50 -0.97 -9.96 -7.86
N GLN A 51 0.23 -10.35 -7.42
CA GLN A 51 0.48 -10.75 -6.03
C GLN A 51 0.24 -9.55 -5.08
N VAL A 52 0.44 -8.34 -5.57
CA VAL A 52 0.01 -7.09 -4.94
C VAL A 52 -1.08 -6.43 -5.78
N ARG A 53 -2.14 -5.93 -5.13
CA ARG A 53 -3.31 -5.31 -5.75
C ARG A 53 -3.70 -4.06 -4.98
N GLY A 54 -4.28 -3.09 -5.69
CA GLY A 54 -4.63 -1.79 -5.16
C GLY A 54 -3.67 -0.71 -5.63
N ALA A 55 -4.22 0.44 -6.05
CA ALA A 55 -3.46 1.48 -6.73
C ALA A 55 -2.27 2.01 -5.89
N PRO A 56 -2.42 2.37 -4.59
CA PRO A 56 -1.29 2.81 -3.78
C PRO A 56 -0.26 1.70 -3.56
N LEU A 57 -0.71 0.47 -3.27
CA LEU A 57 0.17 -0.66 -2.98
C LEU A 57 1.10 -0.99 -4.14
N ILE A 58 0.63 -0.88 -5.39
CA ILE A 58 1.45 -1.09 -6.59
C ILE A 58 2.58 -0.05 -6.64
N GLY A 59 2.27 1.23 -6.36
CA GLY A 59 3.28 2.30 -6.29
C GLY A 59 4.29 2.08 -5.16
N ILE A 60 3.84 1.69 -3.98
CA ILE A 60 4.69 1.38 -2.83
C ILE A 60 5.60 0.18 -3.13
N THR A 61 5.05 -0.87 -3.75
CA THR A 61 5.85 -2.05 -4.17
C THR A 61 6.92 -1.66 -5.17
N ALA A 62 6.62 -0.77 -6.10
CA ALA A 62 7.61 -0.24 -7.04
C ALA A 62 8.69 0.59 -6.34
N ALA A 63 8.32 1.38 -5.34
CA ALA A 63 9.28 2.12 -4.52
C ALA A 63 10.29 1.21 -3.81
N PHE A 64 9.82 0.14 -3.20
CA PHE A 64 10.70 -0.89 -2.65
C PHE A 64 11.50 -1.62 -3.73
N GLY A 65 10.94 -1.83 -4.93
CA GLY A 65 11.65 -2.41 -6.08
C GLY A 65 12.85 -1.56 -6.50
N VAL A 66 12.71 -0.23 -6.51
CA VAL A 66 13.84 0.70 -6.75
C VAL A 66 14.91 0.54 -5.67
N TYR A 67 14.52 0.51 -4.39
CA TYR A 67 15.44 0.26 -3.28
C TYR A 67 16.22 -1.04 -3.45
N LEU A 68 15.53 -2.16 -3.73
CA LEU A 68 16.14 -3.48 -3.93
C LEU A 68 17.12 -3.47 -5.12
N SER A 69 16.79 -2.76 -6.20
CA SER A 69 17.67 -2.60 -7.36
C SER A 69 18.94 -1.84 -7.02
N LEU A 70 18.82 -0.72 -6.31
CA LEU A 70 19.96 0.10 -5.90
C LEU A 70 20.90 -0.62 -4.94
N LYS A 71 20.38 -1.48 -4.06
CA LYS A 71 21.22 -2.36 -3.22
C LYS A 71 22.11 -3.28 -4.04
N GLN A 72 21.61 -3.81 -5.15
CA GLN A 72 22.36 -4.72 -6.01
C GLN A 72 23.32 -3.95 -6.96
N ASN A 73 22.84 -2.85 -7.49
CA ASN A 73 23.60 -2.00 -8.39
C ASN A 73 23.24 -0.52 -8.17
N PRO A 74 24.10 0.27 -7.51
CA PRO A 74 23.85 1.69 -7.25
C PRO A 74 23.62 2.56 -8.49
N GLN A 75 24.00 2.09 -9.68
CA GLN A 75 23.79 2.80 -10.94
C GLN A 75 22.48 2.44 -11.64
N SER A 76 21.62 1.61 -11.04
CA SER A 76 20.45 1.05 -11.69
C SER A 76 19.18 1.91 -11.63
N LEU A 77 19.22 3.10 -11.03
CA LEU A 77 18.02 3.92 -10.76
C LEU A 77 17.09 4.05 -11.98
N LEU A 78 17.63 4.53 -13.11
CA LEU A 78 16.84 4.77 -14.32
C LEU A 78 16.30 3.46 -14.92
N SER A 79 17.16 2.45 -15.00
CA SER A 79 16.75 1.14 -15.55
C SER A 79 15.71 0.43 -14.68
N ALA A 80 15.82 0.57 -13.35
CA ALA A 80 14.84 0.04 -12.42
C ALA A 80 13.48 0.72 -12.58
N CYS A 81 13.44 2.05 -12.64
CA CYS A 81 12.22 2.80 -12.88
C CYS A 81 11.55 2.42 -14.21
N GLN A 82 12.34 2.25 -15.29
CA GLN A 82 11.82 1.84 -16.59
C GLN A 82 11.21 0.42 -16.56
N GLN A 83 11.88 -0.54 -15.94
CA GLN A 83 11.39 -1.91 -15.82
C GLN A 83 10.10 -1.98 -14.99
N LEU A 84 10.05 -1.28 -13.86
CA LEU A 84 8.84 -1.21 -13.03
C LEU A 84 7.69 -0.52 -13.75
N ALA A 85 7.93 0.59 -14.45
CA ALA A 85 6.92 1.29 -15.23
C ALA A 85 6.30 0.40 -16.33
N ALA A 86 7.09 -0.49 -16.91
CA ALA A 86 6.65 -1.42 -17.95
C ALA A 86 5.75 -2.55 -17.42
N THR A 87 5.75 -2.83 -16.10
CA THR A 87 4.92 -3.91 -15.52
C THR A 87 3.42 -3.64 -15.66
N ARG A 88 3.00 -2.37 -15.49
CA ARG A 88 1.60 -1.93 -15.68
C ARG A 88 1.56 -0.50 -16.22
N PRO A 89 1.70 -0.31 -17.54
CA PRO A 89 1.83 1.02 -18.16
C PRO A 89 0.68 1.99 -17.88
N THR A 90 -0.52 1.47 -17.62
CA THR A 90 -1.73 2.28 -17.38
C THR A 90 -1.97 2.59 -15.89
N ALA A 91 -1.15 2.07 -14.99
CA ALA A 91 -1.32 2.26 -13.55
C ALA A 91 -0.78 3.65 -13.11
N ILE A 92 -1.68 4.61 -12.94
CA ILE A 92 -1.34 6.01 -12.63
C ILE A 92 -0.50 6.12 -11.35
N ASN A 93 -0.87 5.42 -10.29
CA ASN A 93 -0.14 5.46 -9.01
C ASN A 93 1.27 4.86 -9.11
N LEU A 94 1.47 3.87 -9.98
CA LEU A 94 2.79 3.34 -10.28
C LEU A 94 3.68 4.41 -10.92
N GLN A 95 3.18 5.07 -11.96
CA GLN A 95 3.91 6.13 -12.64
C GLN A 95 4.22 7.31 -11.71
N TRP A 96 3.24 7.70 -10.91
CA TRP A 96 3.39 8.77 -9.92
C TRP A 96 4.49 8.44 -8.90
N ALA A 97 4.46 7.25 -8.28
CA ALA A 97 5.45 6.83 -7.28
C ALA A 97 6.86 6.76 -7.88
N LEU A 98 7.01 6.21 -9.08
CA LEU A 98 8.29 6.16 -9.78
C LEU A 98 8.81 7.54 -10.14
N THR A 99 7.93 8.46 -10.55
CA THR A 99 8.31 9.85 -10.84
C THR A 99 8.82 10.56 -9.59
N GLN A 100 8.13 10.43 -8.46
CA GLN A 100 8.56 11.01 -7.18
C GLN A 100 9.93 10.50 -6.77
N ILE A 101 10.11 9.18 -6.74
CA ILE A 101 11.37 8.55 -6.34
C ILE A 101 12.51 8.95 -7.28
N GLN A 102 12.27 8.92 -8.58
CA GLN A 102 13.30 9.29 -9.55
C GLN A 102 13.73 10.75 -9.39
N GLN A 103 12.80 11.68 -9.22
CA GLN A 103 13.10 13.10 -9.03
C GLN A 103 13.92 13.33 -7.77
N GLU A 104 13.55 12.71 -6.65
CA GLU A 104 14.25 12.90 -5.39
C GLU A 104 15.63 12.26 -5.40
N LEU A 105 15.75 11.03 -5.92
CA LEU A 105 17.04 10.33 -5.92
C LEU A 105 18.03 10.87 -6.95
N GLN A 106 17.58 11.40 -8.10
CA GLN A 106 18.47 12.00 -9.09
C GLN A 106 19.18 13.27 -8.58
N ALA A 107 18.62 13.93 -7.57
CA ALA A 107 19.23 15.10 -6.94
C ALA A 107 20.31 14.75 -5.91
N LEU A 108 20.51 13.46 -5.59
CA LEU A 108 21.40 12.97 -4.55
C LEU A 108 22.65 12.30 -5.16
N ASP A 109 23.73 12.31 -4.41
CA ASP A 109 24.89 11.49 -4.72
C ASP A 109 24.54 10.00 -4.61
N THR A 110 25.17 9.18 -5.44
CA THR A 110 24.87 7.72 -5.51
C THR A 110 25.00 7.01 -4.15
N ALA A 111 25.90 7.48 -3.30
CA ALA A 111 26.10 6.91 -1.97
C ALA A 111 24.85 7.09 -1.06
N ASP A 112 24.10 8.16 -1.25
CA ASP A 112 22.94 8.50 -0.42
C ASP A 112 21.64 7.94 -1.00
N GLN A 113 21.64 7.52 -2.27
CA GLN A 113 20.43 7.07 -2.96
C GLN A 113 19.80 5.84 -2.32
N ILE A 114 20.58 4.87 -1.84
CA ILE A 114 20.05 3.61 -1.27
C ILE A 114 19.24 3.90 0.00
N GLY A 115 19.82 4.64 0.94
CA GLY A 115 19.14 4.99 2.19
C GLY A 115 17.90 5.86 1.95
N SER A 116 17.99 6.80 1.01
CA SER A 116 16.88 7.67 0.64
C SER A 116 15.76 6.91 -0.06
N ALA A 117 16.07 5.95 -0.94
CA ALA A 117 15.08 5.07 -1.58
C ALA A 117 14.27 4.26 -0.56
N LEU A 118 14.95 3.68 0.45
CA LEU A 118 14.26 2.97 1.52
C LEU A 118 13.38 3.92 2.33
N SER A 119 13.89 5.11 2.67
CA SER A 119 13.14 6.11 3.43
C SER A 119 11.88 6.55 2.70
N LEU A 120 12.00 6.82 1.39
CA LEU A 120 10.86 7.20 0.54
C LEU A 120 9.82 6.08 0.41
N ALA A 121 10.26 4.83 0.21
CA ALA A 121 9.35 3.70 0.15
C ALA A 121 8.56 3.52 1.47
N ARG A 122 9.24 3.67 2.61
CA ARG A 122 8.61 3.63 3.94
C ARG A 122 7.68 4.81 4.18
N GLN A 123 8.04 6.00 3.68
CA GLN A 123 7.19 7.19 3.78
C GLN A 123 5.90 7.00 2.98
N LEU A 124 5.97 6.57 1.73
CA LEU A 124 4.79 6.27 0.90
C LEU A 124 3.86 5.25 1.58
N LEU A 125 4.42 4.22 2.20
CA LEU A 125 3.65 3.23 2.97
C LEU A 125 2.96 3.85 4.18
N ALA A 126 3.65 4.71 4.91
CA ALA A 126 3.10 5.37 6.10
C ALA A 126 2.01 6.39 5.73
N ASP A 127 2.22 7.14 4.65
CA ASP A 127 1.27 8.15 4.17
C ASP A 127 -0.04 7.51 3.70
N ASP A 128 0.03 6.39 2.97
CA ASP A 128 -1.17 5.65 2.54
C ASP A 128 -1.96 5.12 3.75
N ALA A 129 -1.28 4.52 4.72
CA ALA A 129 -1.92 4.05 5.95
C ALA A 129 -2.53 5.19 6.76
N GLY A 130 -1.84 6.33 6.84
CA GLY A 130 -2.34 7.54 7.49
C GLY A 130 -3.56 8.13 6.79
N ALA A 131 -3.55 8.16 5.46
CA ALA A 131 -4.69 8.61 4.66
C ALA A 131 -5.92 7.73 4.88
N CYS A 132 -5.74 6.39 4.89
CA CYS A 132 -6.83 5.46 5.17
C CYS A 132 -7.41 5.65 6.58
N SER A 133 -6.56 5.85 7.60
CA SER A 133 -7.01 6.15 8.97
C SER A 133 -7.82 7.44 9.02
N ALA A 134 -7.30 8.51 8.40
CA ALA A 134 -7.97 9.81 8.36
C ALA A 134 -9.33 9.75 7.64
N ILE A 135 -9.45 8.95 6.57
CA ILE A 135 -10.73 8.69 5.90
C ILE A 135 -11.72 8.04 6.86
N GLY A 136 -11.26 7.04 7.64
CA GLY A 136 -12.08 6.37 8.65
C GLY A 136 -12.56 7.33 9.74
N ASP A 137 -11.66 8.14 10.30
CA ASP A 137 -11.96 9.10 11.36
C ASP A 137 -12.98 10.18 10.90
N ASN A 138 -12.77 10.73 9.71
CA ASN A 138 -13.69 11.71 9.13
C ASN A 138 -15.04 11.09 8.79
N GLY A 139 -15.04 9.89 8.20
CA GLY A 139 -16.24 9.13 7.86
C GLY A 139 -17.08 8.76 9.09
N LEU A 140 -16.43 8.40 10.20
CA LEU A 140 -17.10 8.02 11.44
C LEU A 140 -18.06 9.11 11.97
N GLN A 141 -17.69 10.38 11.86
CA GLN A 141 -18.54 11.49 12.31
C GLN A 141 -19.83 11.56 11.49
N ILE A 142 -19.74 11.37 10.18
CA ILE A 142 -20.89 11.34 9.27
C ILE A 142 -21.79 10.14 9.59
N LEU A 143 -21.19 8.96 9.77
CA LEU A 143 -21.94 7.74 10.08
C LEU A 143 -22.66 7.83 11.42
N LYS A 144 -22.02 8.38 12.47
CA LYS A 144 -22.67 8.63 13.76
C LYS A 144 -23.89 9.55 13.65
N ALA A 145 -23.78 10.65 12.87
CA ALA A 145 -24.88 11.56 12.66
C ALA A 145 -26.04 10.89 11.92
N LEU A 146 -25.77 10.14 10.85
CA LEU A 146 -26.76 9.41 10.09
C LEU A 146 -27.45 8.32 10.92
N LEU A 147 -26.71 7.59 11.73
CA LEU A 147 -27.26 6.55 12.62
C LEU A 147 -28.23 7.18 13.62
N LYS A 148 -27.85 8.31 14.26
CA LYS A 148 -28.70 9.03 15.18
C LYS A 148 -30.00 9.51 14.52
N GLN A 149 -29.91 10.07 13.30
CA GLN A 149 -31.06 10.51 12.53
C GLN A 149 -32.00 9.32 12.20
N LYS A 150 -31.45 8.19 11.80
CA LYS A 150 -32.22 6.98 11.49
C LYS A 150 -32.96 6.44 12.72
N GLN A 151 -32.30 6.41 13.88
CA GLN A 151 -32.91 5.99 15.14
C GLN A 151 -34.07 6.91 15.56
N GLN A 152 -33.95 8.23 15.32
CA GLN A 152 -35.00 9.19 15.64
C GLN A 152 -36.22 9.12 14.70
N SER A 153 -36.03 8.63 13.48
CA SER A 153 -37.09 8.55 12.46
C SER A 153 -37.87 7.22 12.52
N GLN A 154 -37.47 6.25 13.31
CA GLN A 154 -38.18 4.97 13.46
C GLN A 154 -39.25 5.07 14.56
N PRO A 155 -40.47 4.50 14.35
CA PRO A 155 -41.50 4.42 15.39
C PRO A 155 -40.99 3.67 16.61
N SER A 156 -41.39 4.09 17.80
CA SER A 156 -40.93 3.61 19.11
C SER A 156 -41.03 2.08 19.37
N GLU A 157 -41.85 1.37 18.61
CA GLU A 157 -42.02 -0.08 18.72
C GLU A 157 -40.94 -0.89 17.94
N GLN A 158 -40.15 -0.26 17.05
CA GLN A 158 -39.06 -0.86 16.31
C GLN A 158 -37.70 -0.25 16.64
N SER A 159 -37.65 0.65 17.61
CA SER A 159 -36.42 1.36 18.04
C SER A 159 -35.49 0.52 18.94
N GLY A 160 -35.65 -0.80 18.96
CA GLY A 160 -34.68 -1.70 19.58
C GLY A 160 -33.46 -1.93 18.69
N GLU A 161 -32.30 -1.94 19.28
CA GLU A 161 -30.96 -2.43 18.94
C GLU A 161 -30.51 -2.69 17.47
N ASN A 162 -31.40 -2.57 16.45
CA ASN A 162 -31.15 -3.02 15.07
C ASN A 162 -31.06 -1.89 14.02
N ALA A 163 -30.87 -0.62 14.40
CA ALA A 163 -30.62 0.40 13.40
C ALA A 163 -29.21 0.23 12.82
N CYS A 164 -29.09 -0.34 11.62
CA CYS A 164 -27.83 -0.47 10.91
C CYS A 164 -27.75 0.54 9.74
N LEU A 165 -26.51 0.93 9.40
CA LEU A 165 -26.21 1.70 8.20
C LEU A 165 -25.59 0.76 7.17
N ASN A 166 -26.02 0.91 5.92
CA ASN A 166 -25.40 0.21 4.80
C ASN A 166 -24.43 1.16 4.13
N ILE A 167 -23.20 0.69 3.94
CA ILE A 167 -22.14 1.43 3.25
C ILE A 167 -21.85 0.73 1.94
N LEU A 168 -22.00 1.44 0.83
CA LEU A 168 -21.59 0.99 -0.48
C LEU A 168 -20.25 1.62 -0.82
N THR A 169 -19.30 0.81 -1.20
CA THR A 169 -17.98 1.25 -1.66
C THR A 169 -17.55 0.47 -2.89
N HIS A 170 -16.76 1.09 -3.75
CA HIS A 170 -16.07 0.41 -4.83
C HIS A 170 -14.70 1.03 -5.04
N CYS A 171 -13.79 0.25 -5.59
CA CYS A 171 -12.47 0.73 -5.99
C CYS A 171 -12.48 1.25 -7.43
N ASN A 172 -11.47 2.03 -7.81
CA ASN A 172 -11.12 2.28 -9.20
C ASN A 172 -10.53 0.98 -9.77
N ALA A 173 -11.37 0.14 -10.33
CA ALA A 173 -10.96 -1.11 -10.95
C ALA A 173 -10.90 -0.96 -12.46
#